data_cdbafc2c5b5ac008a4567afb2f086f04
#
_entry.id   cdbafc2c5b5ac008a4567afb2f086f04
#
_cell.length_a   1.000
_cell.length_b   1.000
_cell.length_c   1.000
_cell.angle_alpha   90.00
_cell.angle_beta   90.00
_cell.angle_gamma   90.00
#
_symmetry.space_group_name_H-M   'P 1'
#
loop_
_entity.id
_entity.type
_entity.pdbx_description
1 polymer ?
#
loop_
_entity_poly.entity_id
_entity_poly.type
_entity_poly.pdbx_seq_one_letter_code
_entity_poly.pdbx_strand_id
1 'polypeptide(L)'
;NYELQKNIFKFCKKINITCFSSPFDEKSVDFLEDLDCPVYKLASPEISHLPLIKRIAKTKKPLLISTGMAQLNEIKDTYKFAKKNGIKDISILYCVSNYPSQFYDFNMYNLKILKETFDCPIGFSDHSMDNDVVKAAIMMGATIVEKHISIDSKTGIDSKFSLTVKDFNDFRKAIDKAYELKGRDYFYRKKSELKNKRYRRSIFAFKEIKRGEKFTEKNVKIIRPANGLDPKYYYDLMRLKSTKNIGKFKPIPKNTIKKIR
;
A
#
# COMPACT_ATOMS: atom_id res chain seq x y z
N ASN A 1 5.42 26.96 -24.21
CA ASN A 1 6.55 27.14 -25.12
C ASN A 1 7.02 25.75 -25.60
N TYR A 2 6.74 25.42 -26.85
CA TYR A 2 7.06 24.13 -27.45
C TYR A 2 8.59 23.83 -27.47
N GLU A 3 9.41 24.85 -27.71
CA GLU A 3 10.87 24.67 -27.72
C GLU A 3 11.41 24.27 -26.34
N LEU A 4 10.88 24.85 -25.28
CA LEU A 4 11.26 24.46 -23.92
C LEU A 4 10.88 22.99 -23.63
N GLN A 5 9.69 22.55 -24.04
CA GLN A 5 9.27 21.16 -23.87
C GLN A 5 10.18 20.19 -24.64
N LYS A 6 10.55 20.51 -25.89
CA LYS A 6 11.54 19.70 -26.64
C LYS A 6 12.86 19.55 -25.88
N ASN A 7 13.36 20.64 -25.32
CA ASN A 7 14.60 20.62 -24.55
C ASN A 7 14.48 19.79 -23.26
N ILE A 8 13.34 19.87 -22.56
CA ILE A 8 13.05 19.03 -21.38
C ILE A 8 13.04 17.55 -21.76
N PHE A 9 12.32 17.15 -22.81
CA PHE A 9 12.28 15.75 -23.27
C PHE A 9 13.67 15.24 -23.66
N LYS A 10 14.46 16.02 -24.40
CA LYS A 10 15.85 15.69 -24.74
C LYS A 10 16.73 15.53 -23.48
N PHE A 11 16.60 16.44 -22.53
CA PHE A 11 17.35 16.37 -21.27
C PHE A 11 16.99 15.14 -20.46
N CYS A 12 15.70 14.86 -20.27
CA CYS A 12 15.23 13.68 -19.54
C CYS A 12 15.72 12.39 -20.18
N LYS A 13 15.71 12.30 -21.52
CA LYS A 13 16.29 11.16 -22.25
C LYS A 13 17.78 10.99 -21.96
N LYS A 14 18.57 12.10 -21.90
CA LYS A 14 19.99 12.07 -21.59
C LYS A 14 20.29 11.53 -20.20
N ILE A 15 19.45 11.84 -19.20
CA ILE A 15 19.62 11.41 -17.82
C ILE A 15 18.81 10.13 -17.47
N ASN A 16 18.21 9.48 -18.48
CA ASN A 16 17.42 8.25 -18.34
C ASN A 16 16.24 8.38 -17.38
N ILE A 17 15.53 9.52 -17.42
CA ILE A 17 14.26 9.74 -16.72
C ILE A 17 13.13 9.77 -17.75
N THR A 18 12.09 8.98 -17.52
CA THR A 18 10.88 9.00 -18.37
C THR A 18 10.19 10.35 -18.25
N CYS A 19 10.02 11.04 -19.36
CA CYS A 19 9.31 12.30 -19.44
C CYS A 19 8.00 12.12 -20.18
N PHE A 20 6.91 12.67 -19.64
CA PHE A 20 5.60 12.71 -20.30
C PHE A 20 4.85 13.98 -19.89
N SER A 21 3.69 14.25 -20.51
CA SER A 21 2.97 15.50 -20.29
C SER A 21 1.46 15.29 -20.30
N SER A 22 0.76 16.30 -19.79
CA SER A 22 -0.71 16.43 -19.87
C SER A 22 -1.06 17.30 -21.06
N PRO A 23 -1.65 16.78 -22.15
CA PRO A 23 -2.25 17.61 -23.20
C PRO A 23 -3.60 18.15 -22.73
N PHE A 24 -3.94 19.35 -23.19
CA PHE A 24 -5.22 20.00 -22.92
C PHE A 24 -6.10 20.11 -24.17
N ASP A 25 -5.55 19.80 -25.34
CA ASP A 25 -6.24 19.76 -26.63
C ASP A 25 -5.59 18.72 -27.56
N GLU A 26 -6.24 18.46 -28.71
CA GLU A 26 -5.80 17.45 -29.67
C GLU A 26 -4.47 17.85 -30.35
N LYS A 27 -4.21 19.14 -30.57
CA LYS A 27 -2.95 19.62 -31.17
C LYS A 27 -1.77 19.39 -30.22
N SER A 28 -2.00 19.52 -28.91
CA SER A 28 -1.00 19.20 -27.91
C SER A 28 -0.65 17.72 -27.93
N VAL A 29 -1.61 16.82 -28.21
CA VAL A 29 -1.33 15.38 -28.41
C VAL A 29 -0.46 15.18 -29.64
N ASP A 30 -0.75 15.84 -30.76
CA ASP A 30 0.04 15.76 -31.98
C ASP A 30 1.49 16.19 -31.73
N PHE A 31 1.68 17.30 -31.06
CA PHE A 31 3.01 17.79 -30.67
C PHE A 31 3.76 16.82 -29.75
N LEU A 32 3.07 16.19 -28.80
CA LEU A 32 3.68 15.22 -27.89
C LEU A 32 4.03 13.91 -28.60
N GLU A 33 3.30 13.52 -29.67
CA GLU A 33 3.68 12.41 -30.54
C GLU A 33 5.00 12.68 -31.26
N ASP A 34 5.22 13.91 -31.74
CA ASP A 34 6.49 14.34 -32.34
C ASP A 34 7.68 14.26 -31.36
N LEU A 35 7.41 14.25 -30.05
CA LEU A 35 8.41 14.10 -28.99
C LEU A 35 8.56 12.66 -28.47
N ASP A 36 7.91 11.68 -29.10
CA ASP A 36 7.88 10.29 -28.63
C ASP A 36 7.38 10.18 -27.17
N CYS A 37 6.39 11.00 -26.77
CA CYS A 37 5.82 10.95 -25.43
C CYS A 37 5.31 9.53 -25.11
N PRO A 38 5.81 8.85 -24.08
CA PRO A 38 5.51 7.43 -23.87
C PRO A 38 4.18 7.17 -23.19
N VAL A 39 3.64 8.16 -22.47
CA VAL A 39 2.44 8.06 -21.62
C VAL A 39 1.70 9.39 -21.66
N TYR A 40 0.39 9.36 -21.61
CA TYR A 40 -0.42 10.58 -21.49
C TYR A 40 -1.03 10.72 -20.11
N LYS A 41 -1.10 11.93 -19.62
CA LYS A 41 -1.82 12.31 -18.39
C LYS A 41 -3.08 13.09 -18.75
N LEU A 42 -4.24 12.60 -18.35
CA LEU A 42 -5.48 13.37 -18.40
C LEU A 42 -5.62 14.10 -17.06
N ALA A 43 -5.53 15.42 -17.08
CA ALA A 43 -5.71 16.23 -15.88
C ALA A 43 -7.18 16.21 -15.44
N SER A 44 -7.42 16.50 -14.16
CA SER A 44 -8.78 16.40 -13.58
C SER A 44 -9.84 17.26 -14.31
N PRO A 45 -9.56 18.50 -14.73
CA PRO A 45 -10.52 19.31 -15.46
C PRO A 45 -10.95 18.71 -16.81
N GLU A 46 -10.09 17.91 -17.44
CA GLU A 46 -10.31 17.32 -18.76
C GLU A 46 -11.04 15.96 -18.70
N ILE A 47 -11.48 15.50 -17.53
CA ILE A 47 -12.03 14.15 -17.35
C ILE A 47 -13.22 13.86 -18.28
N SER A 48 -14.01 14.84 -18.62
CA SER A 48 -15.15 14.72 -19.55
C SER A 48 -14.85 15.17 -20.99
N HIS A 49 -13.58 15.50 -21.31
CA HIS A 49 -13.19 15.97 -22.63
C HIS A 49 -13.06 14.83 -23.64
N LEU A 50 -14.18 14.28 -24.09
CA LEU A 50 -14.22 13.08 -24.95
C LEU A 50 -13.42 13.21 -26.25
N PRO A 51 -13.40 14.37 -26.98
CA PRO A 51 -12.56 14.53 -28.17
C PRO A 51 -11.06 14.33 -27.87
N LEU A 52 -10.55 14.95 -26.80
CA LEU A 52 -9.17 14.78 -26.35
C LEU A 52 -8.85 13.31 -26.03
N ILE A 53 -9.71 12.66 -25.24
CA ILE A 53 -9.55 11.24 -24.88
C ILE A 53 -9.53 10.36 -26.15
N LYS A 54 -10.40 10.64 -27.10
CA LYS A 54 -10.42 9.94 -28.40
C LYS A 54 -9.15 10.18 -29.22
N ARG A 55 -8.58 11.39 -29.17
CA ARG A 55 -7.30 11.69 -29.85
C ARG A 55 -6.15 10.94 -29.17
N ILE A 56 -6.08 10.92 -27.83
CA ILE A 56 -5.10 10.14 -27.07
C ILE A 56 -5.25 8.64 -27.41
N ALA A 57 -6.46 8.11 -27.49
CA ALA A 57 -6.71 6.71 -27.79
C ALA A 57 -6.12 6.27 -29.13
N LYS A 58 -6.07 7.14 -30.13
CA LYS A 58 -5.44 6.87 -31.44
C LYS A 58 -3.94 6.58 -31.33
N THR A 59 -3.27 7.07 -30.30
CA THR A 59 -1.83 6.82 -30.06
C THR A 59 -1.57 5.41 -29.54
N LYS A 60 -2.57 4.73 -28.97
CA LYS A 60 -2.50 3.41 -28.33
C LYS A 60 -1.53 3.36 -27.12
N LYS A 61 -1.13 4.51 -26.61
CA LYS A 61 -0.21 4.66 -25.47
C LYS A 61 -0.98 4.60 -24.14
N PRO A 62 -0.31 4.30 -23.02
CA PRO A 62 -0.92 4.31 -21.69
C PRO A 62 -1.50 5.67 -21.29
N LEU A 63 -2.55 5.65 -20.47
CA LEU A 63 -3.22 6.84 -19.98
C LEU A 63 -3.34 6.85 -18.46
N LEU A 64 -2.87 7.92 -17.82
CA LEU A 64 -3.12 8.22 -16.40
C LEU A 64 -4.29 9.21 -16.32
N ILE A 65 -5.32 8.89 -15.54
CA ILE A 65 -6.51 9.74 -15.35
C ILE A 65 -6.55 10.25 -13.92
N SER A 66 -6.45 11.56 -13.71
CA SER A 66 -6.73 12.17 -12.40
C SER A 66 -8.23 12.46 -12.23
N THR A 67 -8.71 12.31 -10.99
CA THR A 67 -10.14 12.29 -10.66
C THR A 67 -10.59 13.45 -9.79
N GLY A 68 -9.80 14.50 -9.64
CA GLY A 68 -10.19 15.66 -8.87
C GLY A 68 -11.52 16.25 -9.37
N MET A 69 -12.38 16.67 -8.43
CA MET A 69 -13.72 17.23 -8.69
C MET A 69 -14.74 16.24 -9.29
N ALA A 70 -14.33 15.10 -9.84
CA ALA A 70 -15.22 14.17 -10.52
C ALA A 70 -15.96 13.24 -9.55
N GLN A 71 -17.23 13.00 -9.86
CA GLN A 71 -18.02 11.97 -9.23
C GLN A 71 -17.70 10.58 -9.79
N LEU A 72 -17.97 9.52 -9.03
CA LEU A 72 -17.63 8.14 -9.41
C LEU A 72 -18.23 7.71 -10.77
N ASN A 73 -19.43 8.17 -11.10
CA ASN A 73 -20.06 7.88 -12.39
C ASN A 73 -19.32 8.55 -13.55
N GLU A 74 -18.85 9.79 -13.39
CA GLU A 74 -18.08 10.49 -14.42
C GLU A 74 -16.74 9.75 -14.69
N ILE A 75 -16.09 9.29 -13.62
CA ILE A 75 -14.86 8.46 -13.74
C ILE A 75 -15.17 7.17 -14.50
N LYS A 76 -16.29 6.49 -14.17
CA LYS A 76 -16.72 5.27 -14.86
C LYS A 76 -16.97 5.51 -16.35
N ASP A 77 -17.62 6.61 -16.70
CA ASP A 77 -17.95 6.93 -18.07
C ASP A 77 -16.68 7.23 -18.89
N THR A 78 -15.76 7.99 -18.32
CA THR A 78 -14.45 8.29 -18.93
C THR A 78 -13.63 7.03 -19.12
N TYR A 79 -13.54 6.16 -18.11
CA TYR A 79 -12.82 4.90 -18.18
C TYR A 79 -13.39 3.98 -19.27
N LYS A 80 -14.72 3.82 -19.30
CA LYS A 80 -15.41 3.01 -20.33
C LYS A 80 -15.19 3.59 -21.72
N PHE A 81 -15.26 4.91 -21.87
CA PHE A 81 -15.03 5.58 -23.15
C PHE A 81 -13.58 5.36 -23.63
N ALA A 82 -12.60 5.52 -22.75
CA ALA A 82 -11.19 5.29 -23.06
C ALA A 82 -10.94 3.83 -23.49
N LYS A 83 -11.45 2.86 -22.74
CA LYS A 83 -11.37 1.43 -23.09
C LYS A 83 -12.05 1.11 -24.44
N LYS A 84 -13.26 1.63 -24.68
CA LYS A 84 -14.00 1.42 -25.93
C LYS A 84 -13.24 1.97 -27.14
N ASN A 85 -12.45 3.02 -26.96
CA ASN A 85 -11.65 3.63 -28.02
C ASN A 85 -10.24 3.00 -28.15
N GLY A 86 -9.93 1.94 -27.40
CA GLY A 86 -8.74 1.10 -27.60
C GLY A 86 -7.57 1.38 -26.65
N ILE A 87 -7.72 2.21 -25.62
CA ILE A 87 -6.67 2.37 -24.61
C ILE A 87 -6.66 1.12 -23.71
N LYS A 88 -5.57 0.36 -23.76
CA LYS A 88 -5.42 -0.88 -23.00
C LYS A 88 -4.94 -0.62 -21.58
N ASP A 89 -3.94 0.23 -21.43
CA ASP A 89 -3.26 0.51 -20.16
C ASP A 89 -3.76 1.83 -19.59
N ILE A 90 -4.63 1.75 -18.59
CA ILE A 90 -5.19 2.89 -17.89
C ILE A 90 -4.79 2.77 -16.41
N SER A 91 -4.38 3.90 -15.82
CA SER A 91 -4.24 4.05 -14.37
C SER A 91 -5.10 5.22 -13.90
N ILE A 92 -5.72 5.10 -12.73
CA ILE A 92 -6.59 6.13 -12.15
C ILE A 92 -5.91 6.68 -10.89
N LEU A 93 -5.77 8.01 -10.82
CA LEU A 93 -5.21 8.70 -9.67
C LEU A 93 -6.32 9.39 -8.89
N TYR A 94 -6.57 8.96 -7.65
CA TYR A 94 -7.37 9.73 -6.72
C TYR A 94 -6.70 11.07 -6.48
N CYS A 95 -7.46 12.15 -6.55
CA CYS A 95 -6.93 13.50 -6.48
C CYS A 95 -7.93 14.40 -5.76
N VAL A 96 -7.45 15.35 -4.97
CA VAL A 96 -8.20 16.48 -4.44
C VAL A 96 -7.63 17.74 -5.07
N SER A 97 -8.47 18.50 -5.78
CA SER A 97 -8.04 19.68 -6.56
C SER A 97 -8.11 20.97 -5.74
N ASN A 98 -7.65 20.94 -4.48
CA ASN A 98 -7.37 22.11 -3.65
C ASN A 98 -5.84 22.29 -3.57
N TYR A 99 -5.33 23.51 -3.68
CA TYR A 99 -3.90 23.81 -3.80
C TYR A 99 -3.43 24.87 -2.78
N PRO A 100 -2.84 24.48 -1.62
CA PRO A 100 -2.65 23.11 -1.12
C PRO A 100 -3.95 22.50 -0.56
N SER A 101 -4.04 21.15 -0.62
CA SER A 101 -5.13 20.40 0.05
C SER A 101 -4.87 20.27 1.55
N GLN A 102 -5.92 20.41 2.37
CA GLN A 102 -5.87 20.21 3.81
C GLN A 102 -6.33 18.81 4.19
N PHE A 103 -6.03 18.32 5.40
CA PHE A 103 -6.39 16.97 5.86
C PHE A 103 -7.88 16.66 5.74
N TYR A 104 -8.75 17.63 6.04
CA TYR A 104 -10.22 17.49 5.98
C TYR A 104 -10.79 17.50 4.57
N ASP A 105 -9.98 17.84 3.55
CA ASP A 105 -10.38 17.77 2.14
C ASP A 105 -10.37 16.33 1.60
N PHE A 106 -9.65 15.42 2.27
CA PHE A 106 -9.45 14.07 1.79
C PHE A 106 -10.49 13.09 2.32
N ASN A 107 -10.90 12.16 1.45
CA ASN A 107 -11.51 10.90 1.83
C ASN A 107 -10.68 9.74 1.27
N MET A 108 -9.72 9.26 2.05
CA MET A 108 -8.79 8.20 1.60
C MET A 108 -9.50 6.87 1.29
N TYR A 109 -10.71 6.65 1.79
CA TYR A 109 -11.53 5.48 1.40
C TYR A 109 -11.89 5.48 -0.09
N ASN A 110 -11.84 6.63 -0.78
CA ASN A 110 -12.03 6.69 -2.23
C ASN A 110 -10.99 5.83 -2.98
N LEU A 111 -9.76 5.71 -2.49
CA LEU A 111 -8.76 4.81 -3.08
C LEU A 111 -9.21 3.34 -3.06
N LYS A 112 -9.82 2.91 -1.95
CA LYS A 112 -10.39 1.57 -1.85
C LYS A 112 -11.57 1.38 -2.80
N ILE A 113 -12.48 2.35 -2.85
CA ILE A 113 -13.64 2.34 -3.76
C ILE A 113 -13.18 2.27 -5.22
N LEU A 114 -12.18 3.07 -5.60
CA LEU A 114 -11.63 3.02 -6.96
C LEU A 114 -11.01 1.65 -7.27
N LYS A 115 -10.24 1.08 -6.33
CA LYS A 115 -9.64 -0.25 -6.49
C LYS A 115 -10.67 -1.36 -6.64
N GLU A 116 -11.80 -1.27 -5.95
CA GLU A 116 -12.89 -2.24 -6.05
C GLU A 116 -13.76 -2.03 -7.30
N THR A 117 -13.75 -0.82 -7.86
CA THR A 117 -14.58 -0.45 -9.01
C THR A 117 -13.90 -0.69 -10.35
N PHE A 118 -12.57 -0.51 -10.42
CA PHE A 118 -11.82 -0.55 -11.67
C PHE A 118 -10.75 -1.64 -11.65
N ASP A 119 -10.66 -2.37 -12.76
CA ASP A 119 -9.58 -3.34 -12.98
C ASP A 119 -8.38 -2.63 -13.63
N CYS A 120 -7.70 -1.81 -12.83
CA CYS A 120 -6.51 -1.08 -13.26
C CYS A 120 -5.69 -0.60 -12.04
N PRO A 121 -4.42 -0.23 -12.23
CA PRO A 121 -3.63 0.39 -11.17
C PRO A 121 -4.27 1.67 -10.64
N ILE A 122 -4.35 1.78 -9.30
CA ILE A 122 -4.86 2.98 -8.62
C ILE A 122 -3.69 3.72 -7.96
N GLY A 123 -3.64 5.01 -8.17
CA GLY A 123 -2.64 5.91 -7.63
C GLY A 123 -3.25 7.09 -6.88
N PHE A 124 -2.40 7.99 -6.48
CA PHE A 124 -2.75 9.19 -5.72
C PHE A 124 -1.97 10.39 -6.26
N SER A 125 -2.69 11.45 -6.62
CA SER A 125 -2.13 12.76 -6.97
C SER A 125 -2.24 13.66 -5.75
N ASP A 126 -1.10 13.99 -5.15
CA ASP A 126 -0.99 14.63 -3.83
C ASP A 126 -0.69 16.12 -3.95
N HIS A 127 -1.64 16.95 -3.51
CA HIS A 127 -1.51 18.40 -3.41
C HIS A 127 -1.37 18.89 -1.97
N SER A 128 -1.17 17.99 -0.99
CA SER A 128 -0.90 18.37 0.40
C SER A 128 0.56 18.77 0.60
N MET A 129 0.87 19.33 1.75
CA MET A 129 2.25 19.63 2.17
C MET A 129 2.73 18.69 3.27
N ASP A 130 1.99 17.61 3.57
CA ASP A 130 2.28 16.70 4.66
C ASP A 130 2.49 15.26 4.18
N ASN A 131 3.57 14.64 4.66
CA ASN A 131 3.92 13.27 4.31
C ASN A 131 2.96 12.21 4.89
N ASP A 132 2.12 12.53 5.87
CA ASP A 132 1.16 11.58 6.43
C ASP A 132 0.03 11.27 5.44
N VAL A 133 -0.30 12.22 4.57
CA VAL A 133 -1.29 12.04 3.51
C VAL A 133 -0.84 10.98 2.51
N VAL A 134 0.40 11.06 2.01
CA VAL A 134 0.92 10.05 1.07
C VAL A 134 1.09 8.68 1.75
N LYS A 135 1.48 8.63 3.03
CA LYS A 135 1.54 7.37 3.79
C LYS A 135 0.16 6.72 3.88
N ALA A 136 -0.88 7.51 4.17
CA ALA A 136 -2.27 7.03 4.19
C ALA A 136 -2.68 6.49 2.82
N ALA A 137 -2.36 7.19 1.74
CA ALA A 137 -2.66 6.75 0.38
C ALA A 137 -2.01 5.40 0.04
N ILE A 138 -0.75 5.20 0.38
CA ILE A 138 -0.03 3.93 0.19
C ILE A 138 -0.69 2.80 1.00
N MET A 139 -1.08 3.07 2.25
CA MET A 139 -1.79 2.09 3.10
C MET A 139 -3.15 1.72 2.52
N MET A 140 -3.87 2.66 1.92
CA MET A 140 -5.16 2.43 1.24
C MET A 140 -5.02 1.77 -0.14
N GLY A 141 -3.80 1.56 -0.63
CA GLY A 141 -3.55 0.76 -1.81
C GLY A 141 -3.01 1.50 -3.02
N ALA A 142 -2.70 2.78 -2.91
CA ALA A 142 -2.05 3.52 -3.99
C ALA A 142 -0.73 2.85 -4.39
N THR A 143 -0.52 2.71 -5.70
CA THR A 143 0.69 2.12 -6.31
C THR A 143 1.48 3.13 -7.15
N ILE A 144 0.85 4.26 -7.46
CA ILE A 144 1.42 5.40 -8.19
C ILE A 144 1.23 6.63 -7.31
N VAL A 145 2.24 7.46 -7.21
CA VAL A 145 2.15 8.75 -6.50
C VAL A 145 2.63 9.86 -7.43
N GLU A 146 1.81 10.90 -7.56
CA GLU A 146 2.12 12.11 -8.29
C GLU A 146 2.25 13.27 -7.30
N LYS A 147 3.24 14.15 -7.50
CA LYS A 147 3.51 15.27 -6.61
C LYS A 147 4.11 16.44 -7.36
N HIS A 148 3.64 17.65 -7.09
CA HIS A 148 4.27 18.88 -7.57
C HIS A 148 5.64 19.06 -6.91
N ILE A 149 6.64 19.44 -7.70
CA ILE A 149 7.99 19.79 -7.24
C ILE A 149 8.40 21.16 -7.77
N SER A 150 9.20 21.87 -7.01
CA SER A 150 9.80 23.15 -7.40
C SER A 150 11.25 23.24 -6.95
N ILE A 151 12.01 24.14 -7.58
CA ILE A 151 13.41 24.42 -7.18
C ILE A 151 13.43 25.01 -5.77
N ASP A 152 12.50 25.92 -5.49
CA ASP A 152 12.33 26.57 -4.19
C ASP A 152 10.85 26.90 -3.92
N SER A 153 10.53 27.43 -2.75
CA SER A 153 9.17 27.79 -2.33
C SER A 153 8.68 29.16 -2.85
N LYS A 154 9.47 29.86 -3.67
CA LYS A 154 9.19 31.25 -4.09
C LYS A 154 9.07 31.39 -5.60
N THR A 155 9.73 30.54 -6.37
CA THR A 155 9.83 30.67 -7.83
C THR A 155 8.76 29.81 -8.51
N GLY A 156 7.83 30.44 -9.20
CA GLY A 156 6.77 29.80 -9.95
C GLY A 156 5.40 29.83 -9.27
N ILE A 157 4.36 29.68 -10.08
CA ILE A 157 2.97 29.78 -9.64
C ILE A 157 2.63 28.68 -8.63
N ASP A 158 3.12 27.46 -8.85
CA ASP A 158 2.82 26.26 -8.08
C ASP A 158 3.76 26.06 -6.87
N SER A 159 4.75 26.96 -6.68
CA SER A 159 5.78 26.79 -5.64
C SER A 159 5.23 26.65 -4.22
N LYS A 160 4.11 27.30 -3.92
CA LYS A 160 3.49 27.31 -2.59
C LYS A 160 2.95 25.95 -2.13
N PHE A 161 2.64 25.05 -3.06
CA PHE A 161 2.13 23.70 -2.78
C PHE A 161 3.01 22.61 -3.41
N SER A 162 4.20 22.98 -3.87
CA SER A 162 5.20 22.06 -4.43
C SER A 162 6.23 21.69 -3.38
N LEU A 163 6.72 20.45 -3.42
CA LEU A 163 7.88 20.06 -2.64
C LEU A 163 9.14 20.68 -3.21
N THR A 164 10.00 21.19 -2.34
CA THR A 164 11.34 21.58 -2.75
C THR A 164 12.22 20.34 -2.98
N VAL A 165 13.35 20.51 -3.68
CA VAL A 165 14.32 19.43 -3.88
C VAL A 165 14.78 18.82 -2.55
N LYS A 166 14.89 19.64 -1.50
CA LYS A 166 15.26 19.19 -0.14
C LYS A 166 14.18 18.27 0.44
N ASP A 167 12.91 18.66 0.33
CA ASP A 167 11.79 17.94 0.94
C ASP A 167 11.45 16.65 0.17
N PHE A 168 11.76 16.61 -1.12
CA PHE A 168 11.48 15.45 -1.97
C PHE A 168 12.14 14.15 -1.50
N ASN A 169 13.36 14.23 -0.94
CA ASN A 169 14.04 13.06 -0.40
C ASN A 169 13.30 12.48 0.82
N ASP A 170 12.78 13.34 1.70
CA ASP A 170 12.02 12.88 2.87
C ASP A 170 10.63 12.38 2.49
N PHE A 171 10.00 12.99 1.48
CA PHE A 171 8.78 12.47 0.87
C PHE A 171 8.99 11.08 0.27
N ARG A 172 10.07 10.86 -0.48
CA ARG A 172 10.41 9.54 -1.03
C ARG A 172 10.62 8.50 0.08
N LYS A 173 11.37 8.83 1.14
CA LYS A 173 11.55 7.97 2.30
C LYS A 173 10.23 7.65 3.01
N ALA A 174 9.30 8.61 3.07
CA ALA A 174 7.98 8.39 3.67
C ALA A 174 7.17 7.35 2.87
N ILE A 175 7.21 7.42 1.53
CA ILE A 175 6.61 6.42 0.64
C ILE A 175 7.20 5.03 0.87
N ASP A 176 8.53 4.91 0.86
CA ASP A 176 9.22 3.63 1.02
C ASP A 176 8.90 2.97 2.37
N LYS A 177 8.92 3.76 3.46
CA LYS A 177 8.54 3.29 4.79
C LYS A 177 7.07 2.84 4.85
N ALA A 178 6.16 3.59 4.26
CA ALA A 178 4.74 3.21 4.21
C ALA A 178 4.53 1.91 3.44
N TYR A 179 5.24 1.74 2.31
CA TYR A 179 5.19 0.52 1.52
C TYR A 179 5.70 -0.71 2.30
N GLU A 180 6.81 -0.57 3.03
CA GLU A 180 7.32 -1.63 3.91
C GLU A 180 6.33 -1.98 5.04
N LEU A 181 5.70 -0.96 5.65
CA LEU A 181 4.73 -1.12 6.73
C LEU A 181 3.44 -1.80 6.24
N LYS A 182 2.99 -1.49 5.04
CA LYS A 182 1.79 -2.08 4.43
C LYS A 182 1.85 -3.61 4.41
N GLY A 183 3.01 -4.18 4.14
CA GLY A 183 3.20 -5.63 4.16
C GLY A 183 2.38 -6.34 3.06
N ARG A 184 1.76 -7.47 3.44
CA ARG A 184 0.95 -8.32 2.54
C ARG A 184 -0.51 -8.35 3.00
N ASP A 185 -1.41 -8.63 2.11
CA ASP A 185 -2.87 -8.65 2.32
C ASP A 185 -3.41 -9.91 3.01
N TYR A 186 -2.52 -10.77 3.54
CA TYR A 186 -2.87 -11.95 4.33
C TYR A 186 -2.16 -11.94 5.69
N PHE A 187 -2.79 -12.60 6.67
CA PHE A 187 -2.23 -12.67 8.02
C PHE A 187 -0.97 -13.55 8.06
N TYR A 188 0.16 -12.95 8.43
CA TYR A 188 1.41 -13.65 8.66
C TYR A 188 2.22 -13.03 9.79
N ARG A 189 3.22 -13.75 10.27
CA ARG A 189 4.21 -13.27 11.24
C ARG A 189 5.60 -13.37 10.69
N LYS A 190 6.38 -12.32 10.82
CA LYS A 190 7.79 -12.32 10.39
C LYS A 190 8.61 -13.31 11.22
N LYS A 191 9.64 -13.92 10.64
CA LYS A 191 10.54 -14.86 11.33
C LYS A 191 11.18 -14.25 12.58
N SER A 192 11.46 -12.94 12.57
CA SER A 192 11.99 -12.20 13.73
C SER A 192 11.08 -12.29 14.95
N GLU A 193 9.76 -12.18 14.75
CA GLU A 193 8.77 -12.27 15.83
C GLU A 193 8.57 -13.72 16.29
N LEU A 194 8.64 -14.68 15.37
CA LEU A 194 8.42 -16.08 15.70
C LEU A 194 9.46 -16.64 16.71
N LYS A 195 10.66 -16.07 16.76
CA LYS A 195 11.67 -16.40 17.77
C LYS A 195 11.16 -16.15 19.20
N ASN A 196 10.23 -15.20 19.37
CA ASN A 196 9.66 -14.83 20.66
C ASN A 196 8.63 -15.84 21.19
N LYS A 197 8.25 -16.86 20.39
CA LYS A 197 7.41 -17.97 20.86
C LYS A 197 7.99 -18.67 22.10
N ARG A 198 9.32 -18.64 22.28
CA ARG A 198 9.99 -19.18 23.49
C ARG A 198 9.53 -18.52 24.80
N TYR A 199 9.04 -17.28 24.75
CA TYR A 199 8.54 -16.56 25.92
C TYR A 199 7.08 -16.87 26.24
N ARG A 200 6.40 -17.69 25.45
CA ARG A 200 5.06 -18.16 25.77
C ARG A 200 5.11 -19.07 26.99
N ARG A 201 3.93 -19.38 27.52
CA ARG A 201 3.81 -20.30 28.66
C ARG A 201 3.70 -21.75 28.16
N SER A 202 4.03 -22.67 29.04
CA SER A 202 3.73 -24.10 28.92
C SER A 202 3.34 -24.68 30.28
N ILE A 203 2.85 -25.90 30.29
CA ILE A 203 2.43 -26.56 31.52
C ILE A 203 3.65 -27.24 32.17
N PHE A 204 3.78 -27.01 33.47
CA PHE A 204 4.86 -27.58 34.31
C PHE A 204 4.29 -28.32 35.49
N ALA A 205 4.99 -29.38 35.94
CA ALA A 205 4.75 -30.02 37.23
C ALA A 205 5.12 -29.04 38.36
N PHE A 206 4.18 -28.61 39.15
CA PHE A 206 4.41 -27.77 40.33
C PHE A 206 4.80 -28.58 41.56
N LYS A 207 4.42 -29.89 41.58
CA LYS A 207 4.86 -30.91 42.52
C LYS A 207 5.45 -32.07 41.70
N GLU A 208 6.16 -32.94 42.35
CA GLU A 208 6.53 -34.23 41.75
C GLU A 208 5.26 -35.00 41.40
N ILE A 209 5.21 -35.60 40.21
CA ILE A 209 4.09 -36.39 39.68
C ILE A 209 4.63 -37.78 39.38
N LYS A 210 4.10 -38.81 40.05
CA LYS A 210 4.47 -40.21 39.86
C LYS A 210 3.77 -40.82 38.65
N ARG A 211 4.37 -41.85 38.06
CA ARG A 211 3.72 -42.68 37.03
C ARG A 211 2.38 -43.19 37.56
N GLY A 212 1.32 -43.04 36.77
CA GLY A 212 -0.06 -43.42 37.13
C GLY A 212 -0.81 -42.37 37.92
N GLU A 213 -0.16 -41.30 38.41
CA GLU A 213 -0.80 -40.21 39.13
C GLU A 213 -1.61 -39.32 38.16
N LYS A 214 -2.79 -38.87 38.58
CA LYS A 214 -3.64 -37.98 37.82
C LYS A 214 -3.11 -36.56 37.81
N PHE A 215 -3.13 -35.87 36.66
CA PHE A 215 -2.86 -34.45 36.60
C PHE A 215 -4.01 -33.66 37.22
N THR A 216 -3.69 -32.69 38.05
CA THR A 216 -4.64 -31.86 38.79
C THR A 216 -4.16 -30.41 38.84
N GLU A 217 -5.07 -29.47 39.12
CA GLU A 217 -4.72 -28.06 39.34
C GLU A 217 -3.72 -27.85 40.50
N LYS A 218 -3.64 -28.83 41.44
CA LYS A 218 -2.73 -28.78 42.60
C LYS A 218 -1.31 -29.23 42.26
N ASN A 219 -1.13 -30.05 41.21
CA ASN A 219 0.21 -30.58 40.85
C ASN A 219 0.77 -30.03 39.55
N VAL A 220 0.01 -29.25 38.76
CA VAL A 220 0.53 -28.55 37.57
C VAL A 220 0.28 -27.03 37.62
N LYS A 221 1.12 -26.27 36.93
CA LYS A 221 0.95 -24.83 36.71
C LYS A 221 1.34 -24.42 35.29
N ILE A 222 0.71 -23.35 34.81
CA ILE A 222 1.02 -22.73 33.51
C ILE A 222 1.99 -21.57 33.76
N ILE A 223 3.27 -21.80 33.43
CA ILE A 223 4.35 -20.81 33.60
C ILE A 223 5.22 -20.73 32.36
N ARG A 224 6.15 -19.77 32.31
CA ARG A 224 7.18 -19.65 31.27
C ARG A 224 8.38 -20.54 31.65
N PRO A 225 9.16 -20.97 30.63
CA PRO A 225 9.09 -20.75 29.18
C PRO A 225 8.24 -21.79 28.43
N ALA A 226 8.14 -21.66 27.09
CA ALA A 226 7.35 -22.54 26.22
C ALA A 226 8.09 -23.82 25.81
N ASN A 227 8.70 -24.53 26.75
CA ASN A 227 9.46 -25.76 26.51
C ASN A 227 8.70 -27.06 26.88
N GLY A 228 7.48 -26.93 27.43
CA GLY A 228 6.57 -28.03 27.78
C GLY A 228 5.32 -28.12 26.91
N LEU A 229 4.31 -28.86 27.41
CA LEU A 229 3.00 -28.98 26.79
C LEU A 229 2.32 -27.62 26.70
N ASP A 230 1.72 -27.32 25.53
CA ASP A 230 1.01 -26.05 25.28
C ASP A 230 -0.19 -25.91 26.22
N PRO A 231 -0.43 -24.75 26.84
CA PRO A 231 -1.56 -24.49 27.73
C PRO A 231 -2.94 -24.78 27.13
N LYS A 232 -3.10 -24.74 25.82
CA LYS A 232 -4.37 -25.08 25.15
C LYS A 232 -4.84 -26.51 25.46
N TYR A 233 -3.95 -27.38 25.88
CA TYR A 233 -4.27 -28.76 26.29
C TYR A 233 -4.48 -28.92 27.80
N TYR A 234 -4.65 -27.83 28.55
CA TYR A 234 -4.76 -27.89 30.00
C TYR A 234 -5.91 -28.80 30.49
N TYR A 235 -7.09 -28.59 29.94
CA TYR A 235 -8.28 -29.39 30.35
C TYR A 235 -8.22 -30.83 29.86
N ASP A 236 -7.60 -31.08 28.71
CA ASP A 236 -7.37 -32.45 28.25
C ASP A 236 -6.40 -33.16 29.18
N LEU A 237 -5.34 -32.48 29.63
CA LEU A 237 -4.37 -32.99 30.57
C LEU A 237 -5.01 -33.41 31.90
N MET A 238 -5.98 -32.63 32.43
CA MET A 238 -6.68 -32.94 33.69
C MET A 238 -7.45 -34.27 33.66
N ARG A 239 -7.76 -34.79 32.48
CA ARG A 239 -8.45 -36.07 32.29
C ARG A 239 -7.47 -37.26 32.26
N LEU A 240 -6.15 -37.01 32.29
CA LEU A 240 -5.11 -38.03 32.10
C LEU A 240 -4.39 -38.37 33.38
N LYS A 241 -3.71 -39.53 33.34
CA LYS A 241 -2.71 -39.94 34.30
C LYS A 241 -1.32 -39.88 33.67
N SER A 242 -0.27 -39.59 34.46
CA SER A 242 1.09 -39.55 33.97
C SER A 242 1.56 -40.94 33.59
N THR A 243 2.17 -41.08 32.44
CA THR A 243 2.78 -42.36 31.97
C THR A 243 4.20 -42.55 32.48
N LYS A 244 4.80 -41.54 33.16
CA LYS A 244 6.14 -41.55 33.71
C LYS A 244 6.25 -40.62 34.92
N ASN A 245 7.33 -40.76 35.68
CA ASN A 245 7.64 -39.80 36.75
C ASN A 245 8.06 -38.45 36.15
N ILE A 246 7.55 -37.36 36.71
CA ILE A 246 7.86 -35.98 36.30
C ILE A 246 8.27 -35.24 37.59
N GLY A 247 9.53 -34.83 37.63
CA GLY A 247 10.05 -34.09 38.78
C GLY A 247 9.41 -32.70 38.95
N LYS A 248 9.42 -32.21 40.18
CA LYS A 248 8.98 -30.86 40.52
C LYS A 248 9.67 -29.79 39.61
N PHE A 249 8.92 -28.81 39.13
CA PHE A 249 9.37 -27.77 38.25
C PHE A 249 9.88 -28.22 36.88
N LYS A 250 9.62 -29.42 36.46
CA LYS A 250 9.92 -29.91 35.11
C LYS A 250 8.72 -29.66 34.19
N PRO A 251 8.95 -29.33 32.90
CA PRO A 251 7.89 -29.15 31.93
C PRO A 251 7.16 -30.50 31.68
N ILE A 252 5.85 -30.45 31.57
CA ILE A 252 5.07 -31.59 31.07
C ILE A 252 5.45 -31.84 29.61
N PRO A 253 5.84 -33.06 29.24
CA PRO A 253 6.31 -33.36 27.89
C PRO A 253 5.26 -33.03 26.81
N LYS A 254 5.71 -32.47 25.68
CA LYS A 254 4.84 -32.07 24.57
C LYS A 254 4.03 -33.23 23.96
N ASN A 255 4.56 -34.46 24.07
CA ASN A 255 3.91 -35.65 23.53
C ASN A 255 2.94 -36.34 24.51
N THR A 256 2.69 -35.75 25.70
CA THR A 256 1.79 -36.33 26.71
C THR A 256 0.37 -36.57 26.17
N ILE A 257 -0.10 -35.76 25.22
CA ILE A 257 -1.44 -35.85 24.64
C ILE A 257 -1.49 -36.61 23.29
N LYS A 258 -0.33 -36.87 22.65
CA LYS A 258 -0.30 -37.52 21.33
C LYS A 258 -0.85 -38.95 21.27
N LYS A 259 -1.22 -39.56 22.43
CA LYS A 259 -1.79 -40.91 22.50
C LYS A 259 -3.32 -40.95 22.52
N ILE A 260 -4.01 -39.81 22.29
CA ILE A 260 -5.49 -39.71 22.42
C ILE A 260 -6.16 -39.38 21.06
N ARG A 261 -5.39 -39.27 19.99
CA ARG A 261 -5.96 -39.20 18.63
C ARG A 261 -5.74 -40.48 17.87
#